data_9beda62dc9feec77408af37e013a4d36
#
_entry.id   9beda62dc9feec77408af37e013a4d36
#
_cell.length_a   1.000
_cell.length_b   1.000
_cell.length_c   1.000
_cell.angle_alpha   90.00
_cell.angle_beta   90.00
_cell.angle_gamma   90.00
#
_symmetry.space_group_name_H-M   'P 1'
#
loop_
_entity.id
_entity.type
_entity.pdbx_description
1 polymer ?
#
loop_
_entity_poly.entity_id
_entity_poly.type
_entity_poly.pdbx_seq_one_letter_code
_entity_poly.pdbx_strand_id
1 'polypeptide(L)'
;MEQQGTNPPFIVTDGLTKTYIRREKPEHGGITRLWRRETREGQALRDVSFRIGRGELVGLIGPNGAGKSTLVKLMTGILTPTSGSCTVDGRTPWAERKAHVRSLGAVFGQRMQLWWDVPIRDSFDLLRDIYSIDEGRYRRRLDELTAALDLGDIMQSPLRQLSLGQRMRAELCGSLLHEPELLFLDEPTIGLDAVSKLKLREFLRVENETRRTTILLTTHDMEDMRALCSRVMVLGHGQLLYDGTLTNLLHRYDTAHTLTVTYDGAADASKLPQGAVKDGDTWRITLQKDGDLSRTMQQVMAAGKMHEMAIEEQNVDELIARMYREMAL
;
A
#
# COMPACT_ATOMS: atom_id res chain seq x y z
N MET A 1 -28.85 5.20 2.68
CA MET A 1 -28.21 6.53 2.69
C MET A 1 -27.75 6.80 4.10
N GLU A 2 -26.59 6.26 4.49
CA GLU A 2 -25.98 6.51 5.80
C GLU A 2 -25.29 7.87 5.75
N GLN A 3 -25.58 8.70 6.72
CA GLN A 3 -25.00 10.02 6.91
C GLN A 3 -23.52 9.86 7.21
N GLN A 4 -22.67 10.05 6.21
CA GLN A 4 -21.25 10.26 6.40
C GLN A 4 -21.09 11.54 7.23
N GLY A 5 -20.50 11.40 8.42
CA GLY A 5 -20.25 12.50 9.35
C GLY A 5 -19.50 13.64 8.67
N THR A 6 -19.97 14.85 8.91
CA THR A 6 -19.56 16.11 8.29
C THR A 6 -18.21 16.64 8.79
N ASN A 7 -17.19 15.80 8.95
CA ASN A 7 -15.85 16.33 9.14
C ASN A 7 -15.31 16.78 7.78
N PRO A 8 -14.73 17.97 7.66
CA PRO A 8 -14.15 18.42 6.41
C PRO A 8 -13.05 17.46 5.97
N PRO A 9 -12.94 17.18 4.67
CA PRO A 9 -11.93 16.26 4.16
C PRO A 9 -10.53 16.79 4.48
N PHE A 10 -9.66 15.88 4.91
CA PHE A 10 -8.28 16.20 5.31
C PHE A 10 -7.34 16.34 4.11
N ILE A 11 -7.48 15.47 3.12
CA ILE A 11 -6.80 15.55 1.82
C ILE A 11 -7.86 15.73 0.75
N VAL A 12 -7.65 16.70 -0.13
CA VAL A 12 -8.50 16.94 -1.32
C VAL A 12 -7.61 17.11 -2.53
N THR A 13 -7.89 16.33 -3.57
CA THR A 13 -7.30 16.55 -4.90
C THR A 13 -8.43 16.82 -5.90
N ASP A 14 -8.20 17.74 -6.83
CA ASP A 14 -9.14 18.09 -7.88
C ASP A 14 -8.40 18.27 -9.20
N GLY A 15 -8.68 17.39 -10.16
CA GLY A 15 -8.08 17.39 -11.49
C GLY A 15 -6.55 17.26 -11.49
N LEU A 16 -5.95 16.63 -10.47
CA LEU A 16 -4.51 16.63 -10.27
C LEU A 16 -3.78 15.92 -11.40
N THR A 17 -2.97 16.68 -12.15
CA THR A 17 -2.26 16.19 -13.33
C THR A 17 -0.76 16.46 -13.21
N LYS A 18 0.06 15.49 -13.62
CA LYS A 18 1.52 15.65 -13.68
C LYS A 18 2.08 15.11 -14.97
N THR A 19 2.69 15.96 -15.76
CA THR A 19 3.44 15.62 -16.97
C THR A 19 4.93 15.87 -16.73
N TYR A 20 5.76 14.90 -17.12
CA TYR A 20 7.22 15.03 -17.14
C TYR A 20 7.69 15.30 -18.57
N ILE A 21 8.55 16.26 -18.72
CA ILE A 21 9.20 16.56 -19.98
C ILE A 21 10.60 15.94 -19.95
N ARG A 22 10.80 14.87 -20.73
CA ARG A 22 12.12 14.27 -20.93
C ARG A 22 12.73 14.78 -22.21
N ARG A 23 13.97 15.23 -22.14
CA ARG A 23 14.77 15.60 -23.30
C ARG A 23 15.64 14.41 -23.66
N GLU A 24 15.29 13.69 -24.70
CA GLU A 24 16.01 12.50 -25.19
C GLU A 24 16.82 12.87 -26.43
N LYS A 25 17.96 12.18 -26.63
CA LYS A 25 18.69 12.28 -27.90
C LYS A 25 17.92 11.45 -28.94
N PRO A 26 17.72 11.96 -30.16
CA PRO A 26 16.99 11.22 -31.20
C PRO A 26 17.68 9.87 -31.49
N GLU A 27 16.89 8.80 -31.62
CA GLU A 27 17.41 7.44 -31.88
C GLU A 27 18.08 7.31 -33.25
N HIS A 28 17.67 8.14 -34.23
CA HIS A 28 18.17 8.12 -35.61
C HIS A 28 18.65 9.51 -36.04
N GLY A 29 19.85 9.62 -36.60
CA GLY A 29 20.41 10.86 -37.12
C GLY A 29 21.93 10.92 -37.02
N GLY A 30 22.61 11.42 -38.07
CA GLY A 30 24.05 11.56 -38.17
C GLY A 30 24.65 12.58 -37.17
N ILE A 31 25.73 13.29 -37.54
CA ILE A 31 26.51 14.23 -36.70
C ILE A 31 25.65 15.33 -36.04
N THR A 32 24.50 15.68 -36.63
CA THR A 32 23.51 16.62 -36.05
C THR A 32 22.78 16.13 -34.79
N ARG A 33 22.89 14.82 -34.47
CA ARG A 33 22.32 14.19 -33.25
C ARG A 33 22.86 14.79 -31.94
N LEU A 34 24.06 15.33 -31.95
CA LEU A 34 24.68 15.91 -30.76
C LEU A 34 24.02 17.21 -30.30
N TRP A 35 23.31 17.91 -31.17
CA TRP A 35 22.72 19.23 -30.92
C TRP A 35 21.19 19.25 -30.91
N ARG A 36 20.54 18.23 -31.41
CA ARG A 36 19.07 18.12 -31.42
C ARG A 36 18.59 17.25 -30.25
N ARG A 37 17.77 17.80 -29.38
CA ARG A 37 17.08 17.07 -28.30
C ARG A 37 15.61 17.01 -28.66
N GLU A 38 15.07 15.81 -28.72
CA GLU A 38 13.63 15.59 -28.85
C GLU A 38 12.99 15.64 -27.47
N THR A 39 11.89 16.35 -27.37
CA THR A 39 11.13 16.44 -26.14
C THR A 39 10.05 15.36 -26.16
N ARG A 40 10.15 14.40 -25.26
CA ARG A 40 9.06 13.44 -25.00
C ARG A 40 8.32 13.83 -23.75
N GLU A 41 7.01 13.96 -23.87
CA GLU A 41 6.13 14.19 -22.74
C GLU A 41 5.62 12.84 -22.24
N GLY A 42 5.79 12.59 -20.94
CA GLY A 42 5.24 11.43 -20.25
C GLY A 42 4.28 11.87 -19.17
N GLN A 43 3.00 11.60 -19.34
CA GLN A 43 1.98 11.95 -18.36
C GLN A 43 1.94 10.87 -17.26
N ALA A 44 2.37 11.24 -16.05
CA ALA A 44 2.43 10.34 -14.90
C ALA A 44 1.14 10.32 -14.08
N LEU A 45 0.39 11.44 -14.09
CA LEU A 45 -0.95 11.53 -13.51
C LEU A 45 -1.85 12.32 -14.45
N ARG A 46 -3.12 11.91 -14.54
CA ARG A 46 -4.12 12.48 -15.41
C ARG A 46 -5.44 12.63 -14.65
N ASP A 47 -5.84 13.88 -14.36
CA ASP A 47 -7.14 14.24 -13.81
C ASP A 47 -7.53 13.39 -12.57
N VAL A 48 -6.62 13.31 -11.57
CA VAL A 48 -6.83 12.52 -10.36
C VAL A 48 -7.55 13.35 -9.31
N SER A 49 -8.76 12.93 -8.96
CA SER A 49 -9.62 13.61 -7.98
C SER A 49 -10.10 12.63 -6.92
N PHE A 50 -9.85 12.95 -5.65
CA PHE A 50 -10.35 12.17 -4.50
C PHE A 50 -10.34 13.02 -3.23
N ARG A 51 -10.92 12.47 -2.17
CA ARG A 51 -10.95 13.07 -0.83
C ARG A 51 -10.64 12.01 0.21
N ILE A 52 -9.80 12.33 1.19
CA ILE A 52 -9.51 11.47 2.35
C ILE A 52 -9.86 12.24 3.61
N GLY A 53 -10.61 11.60 4.50
CA GLY A 53 -10.96 12.14 5.80
C GLY A 53 -9.79 12.10 6.80
N ARG A 54 -9.86 12.91 7.85
CA ARG A 54 -8.89 12.87 8.95
C ARG A 54 -8.98 11.55 9.73
N GLY A 55 -7.84 10.91 9.96
CA GLY A 55 -7.77 9.63 10.65
C GLY A 55 -8.18 8.42 9.82
N GLU A 56 -8.37 8.57 8.49
CA GLU A 56 -8.56 7.41 7.62
C GLU A 56 -7.23 6.69 7.38
N LEU A 57 -7.27 5.36 7.28
CA LEU A 57 -6.19 4.52 6.80
C LEU A 57 -6.59 4.00 5.42
N VAL A 58 -5.91 4.51 4.39
CA VAL A 58 -6.25 4.28 2.99
C VAL A 58 -5.11 3.56 2.28
N GLY A 59 -5.43 2.48 1.59
CA GLY A 59 -4.51 1.77 0.73
C GLY A 59 -4.48 2.35 -0.69
N LEU A 60 -3.29 2.54 -1.25
CA LEU A 60 -3.09 2.94 -2.63
C LEU A 60 -2.40 1.82 -3.41
N ILE A 61 -3.13 1.17 -4.29
CA ILE A 61 -2.64 0.07 -5.14
C ILE A 61 -2.59 0.48 -6.61
N GLY A 62 -1.76 -0.25 -7.36
CA GLY A 62 -1.59 -0.04 -8.79
C GLY A 62 -0.30 -0.68 -9.29
N PRO A 63 -0.17 -0.99 -10.57
CA PRO A 63 1.06 -1.58 -11.13
C PRO A 63 2.25 -0.60 -11.05
N ASN A 64 3.44 -1.13 -11.34
CA ASN A 64 4.63 -0.28 -11.46
C ASN A 64 4.43 0.71 -12.61
N GLY A 65 4.73 1.98 -12.35
CA GLY A 65 4.49 3.05 -13.33
C GLY A 65 3.06 3.63 -13.32
N ALA A 66 2.13 3.12 -12.50
CA ALA A 66 0.76 3.65 -12.40
C ALA A 66 0.66 5.11 -11.93
N GLY A 67 1.73 5.66 -11.34
CA GLY A 67 1.75 7.04 -10.83
C GLY A 67 1.71 7.17 -9.31
N LYS A 68 1.68 6.06 -8.55
CA LYS A 68 1.60 6.06 -7.07
C LYS A 68 2.64 6.96 -6.41
N SER A 69 3.92 6.73 -6.69
CA SER A 69 5.00 7.54 -6.11
C SER A 69 4.98 9.00 -6.59
N THR A 70 4.43 9.29 -7.78
CA THR A 70 4.23 10.66 -8.25
C THR A 70 3.13 11.34 -7.45
N LEU A 71 2.02 10.64 -7.20
CA LEU A 71 0.92 11.13 -6.38
C LEU A 71 1.39 11.43 -4.95
N VAL A 72 2.10 10.50 -4.30
CA VAL A 72 2.68 10.70 -2.97
C VAL A 72 3.62 11.91 -2.96
N LYS A 73 4.51 12.07 -3.96
CA LYS A 73 5.42 13.23 -4.04
C LYS A 73 4.72 14.56 -4.24
N LEU A 74 3.56 14.60 -4.88
CA LEU A 74 2.73 15.80 -4.97
C LEU A 74 2.09 16.12 -3.62
N MET A 75 1.51 15.14 -2.95
CA MET A 75 0.89 15.31 -1.64
C MET A 75 1.90 15.64 -0.53
N THR A 76 3.17 15.21 -0.67
CA THR A 76 4.26 15.59 0.25
C THR A 76 4.91 16.93 -0.09
N GLY A 77 4.50 17.59 -1.17
CA GLY A 77 5.08 18.87 -1.61
C GLY A 77 6.48 18.75 -2.22
N ILE A 78 6.97 17.54 -2.51
CA ILE A 78 8.24 17.30 -3.21
C ILE A 78 8.11 17.71 -4.69
N LEU A 79 6.94 17.48 -5.28
CA LEU A 79 6.64 17.86 -6.65
C LEU A 79 5.53 18.91 -6.69
N THR A 80 5.53 19.71 -7.77
CA THR A 80 4.44 20.61 -8.14
C THR A 80 3.67 20.01 -9.30
N PRO A 81 2.32 20.02 -9.31
CA PRO A 81 1.52 19.52 -10.41
C PRO A 81 1.69 20.36 -11.68
N THR A 82 1.32 19.81 -12.82
CA THR A 82 1.23 20.54 -14.09
C THR A 82 -0.09 21.31 -14.16
N SER A 83 -1.17 20.70 -13.62
CA SER A 83 -2.49 21.33 -13.47
C SER A 83 -3.28 20.66 -12.36
N GLY A 84 -4.43 21.23 -12.00
CA GLY A 84 -5.27 20.78 -10.90
C GLY A 84 -4.79 21.29 -9.55
N SER A 85 -5.45 20.86 -8.48
CA SER A 85 -5.16 21.29 -7.12
C SER A 85 -5.01 20.13 -6.16
N CYS A 86 -4.27 20.37 -5.07
CA CYS A 86 -4.17 19.46 -3.92
C CYS A 86 -4.08 20.29 -2.66
N THR A 87 -4.91 19.96 -1.69
CA THR A 87 -4.81 20.51 -0.34
C THR A 87 -4.72 19.39 0.70
N VAL A 88 -3.91 19.60 1.72
CA VAL A 88 -3.78 18.75 2.88
C VAL A 88 -3.95 19.62 4.12
N ASP A 89 -4.97 19.34 4.92
CA ASP A 89 -5.35 20.20 6.05
C ASP A 89 -5.52 21.67 5.65
N GLY A 90 -6.15 21.89 4.49
CA GLY A 90 -6.35 23.23 3.92
C GLY A 90 -5.13 23.91 3.32
N ARG A 91 -3.93 23.30 3.44
CA ARG A 91 -2.67 23.84 2.91
C ARG A 91 -2.33 23.28 1.54
N THR A 92 -1.77 24.09 0.68
CA THR A 92 -1.21 23.62 -0.59
C THR A 92 0.23 23.11 -0.37
N PRO A 93 0.51 21.80 -0.55
CA PRO A 93 1.77 21.16 -0.13
C PRO A 93 3.03 21.82 -0.65
N TRP A 94 3.08 22.23 -1.92
CA TRP A 94 4.24 22.84 -2.55
C TRP A 94 4.37 24.35 -2.30
N ALA A 95 3.26 25.04 -2.00
CA ALA A 95 3.27 26.48 -1.72
C ALA A 95 3.64 26.77 -0.26
N GLU A 96 3.14 25.96 0.66
CA GLU A 96 3.32 26.09 2.11
C GLU A 96 4.25 25.00 2.67
N ARG A 97 5.24 24.60 1.91
CA ARG A 97 6.07 23.43 2.15
C ARG A 97 6.62 23.32 3.58
N LYS A 98 7.12 24.42 4.15
CA LYS A 98 7.72 24.41 5.50
C LYS A 98 6.71 24.08 6.58
N ALA A 99 5.50 24.64 6.49
CA ALA A 99 4.41 24.35 7.43
C ALA A 99 3.86 22.94 7.20
N HIS A 100 3.71 22.54 5.92
CA HIS A 100 3.19 21.24 5.53
C HIS A 100 4.08 20.08 6.03
N VAL A 101 5.40 20.15 5.81
CA VAL A 101 6.34 19.09 6.22
C VAL A 101 6.36 18.88 7.73
N ARG A 102 6.04 19.88 8.54
CA ARG A 102 5.98 19.74 10.01
C ARG A 102 4.82 18.87 10.50
N SER A 103 3.77 18.73 9.72
CA SER A 103 2.60 17.88 10.03
C SER A 103 2.61 16.55 9.30
N LEU A 104 3.72 16.21 8.61
CA LEU A 104 3.85 15.08 7.73
C LEU A 104 4.98 14.15 8.15
N GLY A 105 4.68 12.85 8.33
CA GLY A 105 5.65 11.77 8.36
C GLY A 105 5.66 11.03 7.03
N ALA A 106 6.81 10.55 6.60
CA ALA A 106 6.92 9.74 5.38
C ALA A 106 8.01 8.69 5.52
N VAL A 107 7.71 7.46 5.17
CA VAL A 107 8.68 6.37 5.05
C VAL A 107 8.66 5.88 3.61
N PHE A 108 9.78 6.00 2.92
CA PHE A 108 9.96 5.53 1.54
C PHE A 108 10.83 4.28 1.54
N GLY A 109 10.29 3.13 1.15
CA GLY A 109 10.93 1.83 1.29
C GLY A 109 12.35 1.69 0.75
N GLN A 110 12.74 2.54 -0.21
CA GLN A 110 14.10 2.54 -0.79
C GLN A 110 14.96 3.75 -0.40
N ARG A 111 14.44 4.67 0.40
CA ARG A 111 15.15 5.88 0.83
C ARG A 111 15.06 6.02 2.32
N MET A 112 16.21 5.93 2.96
CA MET A 112 16.33 6.11 4.41
C MET A 112 16.42 7.58 4.73
N GLN A 113 15.71 8.01 5.81
CA GLN A 113 15.81 9.36 6.38
C GLN A 113 16.84 9.39 7.52
N LEU A 114 17.07 8.24 8.16
CA LEU A 114 18.05 8.14 9.23
C LEU A 114 19.48 8.03 8.67
N TRP A 115 20.43 8.51 9.43
CA TRP A 115 21.85 8.54 9.02
C TRP A 115 22.50 7.17 9.11
N TRP A 116 23.13 6.75 8.02
CA TRP A 116 23.64 5.40 7.81
C TRP A 116 24.72 4.95 8.78
N ASP A 117 25.67 5.87 9.12
CA ASP A 117 26.90 5.55 9.86
C ASP A 117 26.85 5.94 11.33
N VAL A 118 25.77 6.55 11.82
CA VAL A 118 25.62 6.95 13.22
C VAL A 118 24.57 6.08 13.94
N PRO A 119 24.64 5.97 15.29
CA PRO A 119 23.61 5.33 16.07
C PRO A 119 22.22 5.87 15.75
N ILE A 120 21.19 5.00 15.77
CA ILE A 120 19.83 5.48 15.49
C ILE A 120 19.37 6.50 16.52
N ARG A 121 19.85 6.43 17.76
CA ARG A 121 19.59 7.43 18.80
C ARG A 121 20.02 8.83 18.35
N ASP A 122 21.23 8.97 17.80
CA ASP A 122 21.76 10.27 17.36
C ASP A 122 20.96 10.82 16.19
N SER A 123 20.47 9.92 15.31
CA SER A 123 19.55 10.30 14.23
C SER A 123 18.22 10.83 14.79
N PHE A 124 17.69 10.22 15.84
CA PHE A 124 16.44 10.72 16.48
C PHE A 124 16.65 12.06 17.20
N ASP A 125 17.79 12.24 17.86
CA ASP A 125 18.12 13.53 18.51
C ASP A 125 18.25 14.65 17.46
N LEU A 126 18.84 14.35 16.31
CA LEU A 126 18.93 15.30 15.20
C LEU A 126 17.55 15.61 14.61
N LEU A 127 16.65 14.62 14.47
CA LEU A 127 15.27 14.85 14.03
C LEU A 127 14.50 15.72 15.04
N ARG A 128 14.69 15.53 16.36
CA ARG A 128 14.14 16.43 17.38
C ARG A 128 14.52 17.88 17.08
N ASP A 129 15.80 18.14 16.80
CA ASP A 129 16.29 19.49 16.53
C ASP A 129 15.75 20.06 15.21
N ILE A 130 15.72 19.25 14.13
CA ILE A 130 15.17 19.62 12.83
C ILE A 130 13.70 20.03 12.95
N TYR A 131 12.89 19.23 13.65
CA TYR A 131 11.47 19.49 13.84
C TYR A 131 11.19 20.45 15.00
N SER A 132 12.23 20.84 15.77
CA SER A 132 12.14 21.73 16.96
C SER A 132 11.15 21.17 17.98
N ILE A 133 11.28 19.87 18.30
CA ILE A 133 10.40 19.18 19.25
C ILE A 133 10.87 19.54 20.66
N ASP A 134 9.91 19.92 21.53
CA ASP A 134 10.18 20.13 22.95
C ASP A 134 10.80 18.89 23.61
N GLU A 135 11.81 19.06 24.44
CA GLU A 135 12.58 17.97 25.06
C GLU A 135 11.70 17.00 25.86
N GLY A 136 10.74 17.54 26.63
CA GLY A 136 9.84 16.70 27.44
C GLY A 136 8.87 15.89 26.56
N ARG A 137 8.41 16.51 25.48
CA ARG A 137 7.54 15.87 24.49
C ARG A 137 8.31 14.81 23.71
N TYR A 138 9.53 15.13 23.26
CA TYR A 138 10.42 14.20 22.59
C TYR A 138 10.71 12.95 23.41
N ARG A 139 11.11 13.08 24.67
CA ARG A 139 11.43 11.92 25.53
C ARG A 139 10.23 11.00 25.68
N ARG A 140 9.06 11.54 26.04
CA ARG A 140 7.83 10.73 26.17
C ARG A 140 7.50 9.98 24.90
N ARG A 141 7.56 10.69 23.76
CA ARG A 141 7.24 10.07 22.46
C ARG A 141 8.28 9.02 22.04
N LEU A 142 9.55 9.29 22.26
CA LEU A 142 10.62 8.35 21.97
C LEU A 142 10.52 7.08 22.83
N ASP A 143 10.25 7.19 24.12
CA ASP A 143 10.08 6.05 25.02
C ASP A 143 8.90 5.19 24.59
N GLU A 144 7.76 5.82 24.27
CA GLU A 144 6.57 5.15 23.74
C GLU A 144 6.86 4.39 22.42
N LEU A 145 7.48 5.07 21.44
CA LEU A 145 7.82 4.47 20.14
C LEU A 145 8.89 3.39 20.27
N THR A 146 9.89 3.58 21.13
CA THR A 146 10.94 2.59 21.39
C THR A 146 10.36 1.31 21.96
N ALA A 147 9.42 1.41 22.90
CA ALA A 147 8.72 0.25 23.46
C ALA A 147 7.81 -0.43 22.42
N ALA A 148 6.99 0.35 21.71
CA ALA A 148 6.02 -0.18 20.74
C ALA A 148 6.68 -0.83 19.50
N LEU A 149 7.83 -0.30 19.06
CA LEU A 149 8.56 -0.78 17.90
C LEU A 149 9.75 -1.70 18.26
N ASP A 150 9.93 -2.03 19.55
CA ASP A 150 10.99 -2.94 20.02
C ASP A 150 12.38 -2.49 19.54
N LEU A 151 12.76 -1.24 19.88
CA LEU A 151 14.01 -0.62 19.45
C LEU A 151 15.08 -0.56 20.54
N GLY A 152 14.76 -0.92 21.79
CA GLY A 152 15.64 -0.71 22.95
C GLY A 152 17.07 -1.20 22.74
N ASP A 153 17.23 -2.46 22.33
CA ASP A 153 18.53 -3.12 22.18
C ASP A 153 19.37 -2.57 21.02
N ILE A 154 18.74 -1.87 20.08
CA ILE A 154 19.42 -1.39 18.87
C ILE A 154 19.65 0.13 18.86
N MET A 155 19.23 0.86 19.88
CA MET A 155 19.32 2.33 19.94
C MET A 155 20.76 2.85 19.75
N GLN A 156 21.76 2.11 20.21
CA GLN A 156 23.18 2.47 20.10
C GLN A 156 23.87 1.91 18.82
N SER A 157 23.11 1.17 18.01
CA SER A 157 23.63 0.59 16.79
C SER A 157 23.50 1.55 15.61
N PRO A 158 24.51 1.69 14.76
CA PRO A 158 24.38 2.46 13.51
C PRO A 158 23.45 1.74 12.54
N LEU A 159 22.69 2.53 11.76
CA LEU A 159 21.65 2.02 10.87
C LEU A 159 22.15 0.91 9.93
N ARG A 160 23.41 1.01 9.45
CA ARG A 160 24.04 0.02 8.56
C ARG A 160 24.16 -1.39 9.14
N GLN A 161 24.18 -1.53 10.47
CA GLN A 161 24.32 -2.84 11.15
C GLN A 161 22.98 -3.51 11.41
N LEU A 162 21.86 -2.79 11.20
CA LEU A 162 20.53 -3.30 11.46
C LEU A 162 20.03 -4.20 10.33
N SER A 163 19.22 -5.19 10.67
CA SER A 163 18.44 -5.94 9.69
C SER A 163 17.43 -5.04 8.98
N LEU A 164 16.89 -5.48 7.85
CA LEU A 164 15.90 -4.68 7.11
C LEU A 164 14.67 -4.36 7.97
N GLY A 165 14.19 -5.33 8.76
CA GLY A 165 13.06 -5.13 9.67
C GLY A 165 13.37 -4.14 10.79
N GLN A 166 14.55 -4.21 11.38
CA GLN A 166 15.00 -3.26 12.38
C GLN A 166 15.14 -1.85 11.80
N ARG A 167 15.67 -1.72 10.58
CA ARG A 167 15.75 -0.43 9.87
C ARG A 167 14.37 0.15 9.64
N MET A 168 13.43 -0.65 9.14
CA MET A 168 12.07 -0.18 8.88
C MET A 168 11.39 0.32 10.16
N ARG A 169 11.54 -0.40 11.28
CA ARG A 169 10.99 0.03 12.58
C ARG A 169 11.66 1.33 13.07
N ALA A 170 12.96 1.48 12.90
CA ALA A 170 13.68 2.71 13.22
C ALA A 170 13.24 3.89 12.33
N GLU A 171 13.11 3.69 11.03
CA GLU A 171 12.60 4.71 10.08
C GLU A 171 11.18 5.16 10.46
N LEU A 172 10.31 4.21 10.80
CA LEU A 172 8.95 4.52 11.26
C LEU A 172 8.96 5.32 12.57
N CYS A 173 9.81 4.94 13.53
CA CYS A 173 10.02 5.72 14.75
C CYS A 173 10.42 7.17 14.41
N GLY A 174 11.45 7.36 13.59
CA GLY A 174 11.92 8.68 13.16
C GLY A 174 10.82 9.52 12.51
N SER A 175 9.98 8.89 11.69
CA SER A 175 8.88 9.57 10.99
C SER A 175 7.72 10.00 11.89
N LEU A 176 7.64 9.44 13.11
CA LEU A 176 6.55 9.66 14.06
C LEU A 176 6.95 10.49 15.29
N LEU A 177 8.23 10.81 15.47
CA LEU A 177 8.74 11.57 16.64
C LEU A 177 8.06 12.92 16.83
N HIS A 178 7.78 13.60 15.73
CA HIS A 178 7.15 14.94 15.73
C HIS A 178 5.61 14.88 15.75
N GLU A 179 5.02 13.67 15.95
CA GLU A 179 3.57 13.42 16.02
C GLU A 179 2.82 13.99 14.82
N PRO A 180 3.12 13.51 13.59
CA PRO A 180 2.49 14.01 12.38
C PRO A 180 0.99 13.65 12.32
N GLU A 181 0.20 14.49 11.68
CA GLU A 181 -1.22 14.23 11.40
C GLU A 181 -1.44 13.35 10.16
N LEU A 182 -0.42 13.27 9.29
CA LEU A 182 -0.40 12.48 8.05
C LEU A 182 0.86 11.65 7.98
N LEU A 183 0.71 10.36 7.69
CA LEU A 183 1.81 9.42 7.49
C LEU A 183 1.69 8.78 6.11
N PHE A 184 2.73 8.96 5.29
CA PHE A 184 2.89 8.23 4.04
C PHE A 184 3.82 7.04 4.24
N LEU A 185 3.37 5.85 3.83
CA LEU A 185 4.14 4.61 3.90
C LEU A 185 4.22 4.01 2.49
N ASP A 186 5.42 3.98 1.93
CA ASP A 186 5.66 3.40 0.60
C ASP A 186 6.32 2.03 0.77
N GLU A 187 5.52 0.97 0.62
CA GLU A 187 5.91 -0.44 0.77
C GLU A 187 6.62 -0.79 2.10
N PRO A 188 6.04 -0.46 3.27
CA PRO A 188 6.74 -0.56 4.56
C PRO A 188 7.02 -1.99 5.01
N THR A 189 6.41 -2.99 4.40
CA THR A 189 6.53 -4.41 4.77
C THR A 189 7.42 -5.21 3.83
N ILE A 190 7.93 -4.58 2.75
CA ILE A 190 8.75 -5.28 1.77
C ILE A 190 10.03 -5.85 2.41
N GLY A 191 10.28 -7.14 2.16
CA GLY A 191 11.47 -7.82 2.68
C GLY A 191 11.48 -8.07 4.20
N LEU A 192 10.36 -7.83 4.90
CA LEU A 192 10.22 -8.20 6.30
C LEU A 192 9.80 -9.67 6.45
N ASP A 193 10.26 -10.32 7.52
CA ASP A 193 9.76 -11.62 7.94
C ASP A 193 8.31 -11.52 8.48
N ALA A 194 7.61 -12.66 8.59
CA ALA A 194 6.21 -12.71 8.99
C ALA A 194 5.96 -12.07 10.37
N VAL A 195 6.86 -12.27 11.34
CA VAL A 195 6.71 -11.72 12.70
C VAL A 195 6.86 -10.20 12.66
N SER A 196 7.83 -9.69 11.93
CA SER A 196 8.05 -8.25 11.75
C SER A 196 6.87 -7.58 11.04
N LYS A 197 6.28 -8.24 10.03
CA LYS A 197 5.06 -7.74 9.36
C LYS A 197 3.88 -7.63 10.34
N LEU A 198 3.63 -8.67 11.14
CA LEU A 198 2.53 -8.67 12.11
C LEU A 198 2.69 -7.54 13.14
N LYS A 199 3.90 -7.37 13.72
CA LYS A 199 4.18 -6.29 14.67
C LYS A 199 3.97 -4.91 14.04
N LEU A 200 4.41 -4.72 12.80
CA LEU A 200 4.25 -3.45 12.09
C LEU A 200 2.78 -3.15 11.81
N ARG A 201 2.00 -4.14 11.35
CA ARG A 201 0.55 -3.99 11.13
C ARG A 201 -0.18 -3.58 12.40
N GLU A 202 0.09 -4.29 13.50
CA GLU A 202 -0.52 -3.97 14.79
C GLU A 202 -0.16 -2.57 15.28
N PHE A 203 1.12 -2.19 15.16
CA PHE A 203 1.56 -0.84 15.51
C PHE A 203 0.83 0.23 14.69
N LEU A 204 0.73 0.08 13.36
CA LEU A 204 0.07 1.06 12.49
C LEU A 204 -1.43 1.16 12.78
N ARG A 205 -2.09 0.05 13.11
CA ARG A 205 -3.49 0.02 13.52
C ARG A 205 -3.69 0.82 14.82
N VAL A 206 -2.89 0.54 15.85
CA VAL A 206 -2.95 1.22 17.14
C VAL A 206 -2.65 2.73 16.99
N GLU A 207 -1.63 3.10 16.20
CA GLU A 207 -1.28 4.51 15.95
C GLU A 207 -2.45 5.26 15.27
N ASN A 208 -3.08 4.63 14.28
CA ASN A 208 -4.26 5.22 13.61
C ASN A 208 -5.46 5.34 14.55
N GLU A 209 -5.79 4.30 15.33
CA GLU A 209 -6.94 4.28 16.22
C GLU A 209 -6.79 5.25 17.39
N THR A 210 -5.60 5.30 18.02
CA THR A 210 -5.37 6.07 19.24
C THR A 210 -5.06 7.53 18.97
N ARG A 211 -4.27 7.82 17.94
CA ARG A 211 -3.83 9.19 17.62
C ARG A 211 -4.58 9.82 16.46
N ARG A 212 -5.42 9.05 15.79
CA ARG A 212 -6.17 9.51 14.59
C ARG A 212 -5.24 10.02 13.49
N THR A 213 -4.01 9.49 13.45
CA THR A 213 -3.08 9.78 12.35
C THR A 213 -3.68 9.29 11.04
N THR A 214 -3.81 10.16 10.05
CA THR A 214 -4.23 9.77 8.70
C THR A 214 -3.10 9.02 8.04
N ILE A 215 -3.35 7.84 7.49
CA ILE A 215 -2.29 7.00 6.90
C ILE A 215 -2.63 6.71 5.45
N LEU A 216 -1.70 7.00 4.54
CA LEU A 216 -1.74 6.53 3.16
C LEU A 216 -0.64 5.50 2.94
N LEU A 217 -1.06 4.26 2.71
CA LEU A 217 -0.19 3.10 2.56
C LEU A 217 -0.14 2.66 1.10
N THR A 218 1.04 2.60 0.50
CA THR A 218 1.23 1.85 -0.75
C THR A 218 1.78 0.48 -0.41
N THR A 219 1.21 -0.56 -0.95
CA THR A 219 1.73 -1.93 -0.89
C THR A 219 1.19 -2.75 -2.05
N HIS A 220 1.91 -3.78 -2.43
CA HIS A 220 1.43 -4.85 -3.29
C HIS A 220 1.10 -6.12 -2.49
N ASP A 221 1.37 -6.13 -1.17
CA ASP A 221 1.01 -7.23 -0.27
C ASP A 221 -0.46 -7.06 0.15
N MET A 222 -1.29 -8.00 -0.31
CA MET A 222 -2.73 -7.93 -0.05
C MET A 222 -3.12 -8.30 1.37
N GLU A 223 -2.29 -9.03 2.09
CA GLU A 223 -2.50 -9.26 3.51
C GLU A 223 -2.37 -7.96 4.31
N ASP A 224 -1.43 -7.08 3.92
CA ASP A 224 -1.31 -5.76 4.53
C ASP A 224 -2.56 -4.92 4.27
N MET A 225 -3.06 -4.96 3.02
CA MET A 225 -4.30 -4.25 2.67
C MET A 225 -5.50 -4.75 3.47
N ARG A 226 -5.69 -6.08 3.57
CA ARG A 226 -6.79 -6.68 4.35
C ARG A 226 -6.68 -6.38 5.84
N ALA A 227 -5.47 -6.38 6.39
CA ALA A 227 -5.24 -6.17 7.81
C ALA A 227 -5.40 -4.71 8.24
N LEU A 228 -5.08 -3.76 7.36
CA LEU A 228 -4.99 -2.35 7.70
C LEU A 228 -6.06 -1.48 7.04
N CYS A 229 -6.40 -1.72 5.77
CA CYS A 229 -7.17 -0.78 4.98
C CYS A 229 -8.63 -1.22 4.80
N SER A 230 -9.57 -0.45 5.31
CA SER A 230 -11.00 -0.63 4.98
C SER A 230 -11.34 0.01 3.62
N ARG A 231 -10.58 1.02 3.20
CA ARG A 231 -10.74 1.74 1.93
C ARG A 231 -9.47 1.65 1.10
N VAL A 232 -9.65 1.42 -0.20
CA VAL A 232 -8.56 1.33 -1.15
C VAL A 232 -8.82 2.20 -2.37
N MET A 233 -7.76 2.79 -2.89
CA MET A 233 -7.72 3.51 -4.15
C MET A 233 -6.87 2.72 -5.14
N VAL A 234 -7.37 2.50 -6.35
CA VAL A 234 -6.64 1.83 -7.43
C VAL A 234 -6.21 2.86 -8.46
N LEU A 235 -4.90 2.98 -8.64
CA LEU A 235 -4.33 3.86 -9.64
C LEU A 235 -3.83 3.02 -10.84
N GLY A 236 -4.19 3.44 -12.06
CA GLY A 236 -3.73 2.82 -13.28
C GLY A 236 -3.54 3.84 -14.39
N HIS A 237 -2.44 3.72 -15.17
CA HIS A 237 -2.07 4.67 -16.22
C HIS A 237 -2.20 6.16 -15.83
N GLY A 238 -1.90 6.45 -14.56
CA GLY A 238 -1.99 7.81 -14.03
C GLY A 238 -3.41 8.28 -13.69
N GLN A 239 -4.41 7.42 -13.72
CA GLN A 239 -5.81 7.72 -13.40
C GLN A 239 -6.29 6.94 -12.17
N LEU A 240 -7.24 7.51 -11.44
CA LEU A 240 -7.94 6.82 -10.36
C LEU A 240 -9.05 5.95 -10.96
N LEU A 241 -8.89 4.63 -10.86
CA LEU A 241 -9.81 3.66 -11.47
C LEU A 241 -10.86 3.15 -10.49
N TYR A 242 -10.52 3.16 -9.21
CA TYR A 242 -11.40 2.74 -8.14
C TYR A 242 -11.09 3.53 -6.87
N ASP A 243 -12.13 3.84 -6.14
CA ASP A 243 -12.08 4.42 -4.80
C ASP A 243 -13.27 3.86 -3.99
N GLY A 244 -13.00 3.07 -2.98
CA GLY A 244 -14.04 2.40 -2.21
C GLY A 244 -13.48 1.37 -1.24
N THR A 245 -14.38 0.52 -0.68
CA THR A 245 -13.95 -0.51 0.26
C THR A 245 -13.22 -1.65 -0.44
N LEU A 246 -12.24 -2.23 0.26
CA LEU A 246 -11.53 -3.42 -0.24
C LEU A 246 -12.50 -4.58 -0.51
N THR A 247 -13.48 -4.76 0.37
CA THR A 247 -14.51 -5.81 0.22
C THR A 247 -15.28 -5.65 -1.09
N ASN A 248 -15.74 -4.44 -1.42
CA ASN A 248 -16.46 -4.19 -2.67
C ASN A 248 -15.56 -4.39 -3.90
N LEU A 249 -14.27 -4.01 -3.81
CA LEU A 249 -13.32 -4.26 -4.87
C LEU A 249 -13.17 -5.77 -5.11
N LEU A 250 -12.93 -6.55 -4.04
CA LEU A 250 -12.79 -7.99 -4.12
C LEU A 250 -14.07 -8.64 -4.70
N HIS A 251 -15.24 -8.29 -4.19
CA HIS A 251 -16.51 -8.83 -4.70
C HIS A 251 -16.79 -8.51 -6.18
N ARG A 252 -16.31 -7.38 -6.68
CA ARG A 252 -16.49 -7.00 -8.10
C ARG A 252 -15.71 -7.92 -9.05
N TYR A 253 -14.54 -8.39 -8.62
CA TYR A 253 -13.62 -9.22 -9.43
C TYR A 253 -13.60 -10.68 -8.99
N ASP A 254 -14.23 -11.00 -7.86
CA ASP A 254 -14.40 -12.36 -7.36
C ASP A 254 -15.43 -13.08 -8.21
N THR A 255 -14.99 -14.00 -9.05
CA THR A 255 -15.87 -14.72 -9.99
C THR A 255 -16.00 -16.20 -9.69
N ALA A 256 -15.10 -16.76 -8.91
CA ALA A 256 -15.12 -18.19 -8.60
C ALA A 256 -14.27 -18.50 -7.36
N HIS A 257 -14.79 -19.31 -6.47
CA HIS A 257 -14.01 -19.97 -5.42
C HIS A 257 -13.47 -21.29 -5.94
N THR A 258 -12.33 -21.74 -5.44
CA THR A 258 -11.81 -23.06 -5.75
C THR A 258 -12.04 -23.97 -4.56
N LEU A 259 -12.80 -25.05 -4.77
CA LEU A 259 -12.94 -26.12 -3.80
C LEU A 259 -11.83 -27.14 -4.06
N THR A 260 -10.99 -27.37 -3.07
CA THR A 260 -9.96 -28.41 -3.10
C THR A 260 -10.40 -29.58 -2.24
N VAL A 261 -10.28 -30.80 -2.77
CA VAL A 261 -10.71 -32.02 -2.09
C VAL A 261 -9.68 -33.12 -2.26
N THR A 262 -9.29 -33.73 -1.16
CA THR A 262 -8.45 -34.91 -1.13
C THR A 262 -9.29 -36.14 -0.65
N TYR A 263 -9.08 -37.29 -1.23
CA TYR A 263 -9.83 -38.50 -0.89
C TYR A 263 -8.95 -39.60 -0.28
N ASP A 264 -9.51 -40.36 0.63
CA ASP A 264 -8.91 -41.61 1.11
C ASP A 264 -9.02 -42.69 0.00
N GLY A 265 -8.06 -42.76 -0.90
CA GLY A 265 -8.06 -43.64 -2.05
C GLY A 265 -8.53 -42.99 -3.36
N ALA A 266 -8.96 -43.82 -4.33
CA ALA A 266 -9.36 -43.31 -5.63
C ALA A 266 -10.77 -42.70 -5.59
N ALA A 267 -10.90 -41.46 -6.04
CA ALA A 267 -12.21 -40.83 -6.25
C ALA A 267 -12.82 -41.29 -7.58
N ASP A 268 -14.14 -41.44 -7.61
CA ASP A 268 -14.93 -41.70 -8.82
C ASP A 268 -15.10 -40.36 -9.60
N ALA A 269 -14.22 -40.16 -10.58
CA ALA A 269 -14.20 -38.92 -11.38
C ALA A 269 -15.53 -38.68 -12.13
N SER A 270 -16.34 -39.71 -12.40
CA SER A 270 -17.61 -39.57 -13.10
C SER A 270 -18.70 -38.85 -12.26
N LYS A 271 -18.53 -38.84 -10.95
CA LYS A 271 -19.45 -38.18 -10.00
C LYS A 271 -19.06 -36.78 -9.64
N LEU A 272 -17.81 -36.37 -9.96
CA LEU A 272 -17.35 -35.04 -9.69
C LEU A 272 -18.03 -34.01 -10.59
N PRO A 273 -18.10 -32.72 -10.16
CA PRO A 273 -18.63 -31.66 -10.97
C PRO A 273 -17.88 -31.52 -12.29
N GLN A 274 -18.59 -31.11 -13.34
CA GLN A 274 -17.98 -30.86 -14.63
C GLN A 274 -16.91 -29.74 -14.50
N GLY A 275 -15.70 -30.00 -15.02
CA GLY A 275 -14.57 -29.09 -14.89
C GLY A 275 -13.68 -29.34 -13.68
N ALA A 276 -13.93 -30.42 -12.89
CA ALA A 276 -13.00 -30.85 -11.85
C ALA A 276 -11.65 -31.25 -12.45
N VAL A 277 -10.55 -30.72 -11.95
CA VAL A 277 -9.18 -30.97 -12.38
C VAL A 277 -8.43 -31.70 -11.29
N LYS A 278 -7.76 -32.81 -11.65
CA LYS A 278 -6.90 -33.51 -10.71
C LYS A 278 -5.50 -32.90 -10.69
N ASP A 279 -5.02 -32.57 -9.51
CA ASP A 279 -3.68 -32.03 -9.27
C ASP A 279 -3.00 -32.85 -8.15
N GLY A 280 -2.17 -33.82 -8.52
CA GLY A 280 -1.61 -34.82 -7.61
C GLY A 280 -2.70 -35.68 -6.94
N ASP A 281 -2.77 -35.63 -5.61
CA ASP A 281 -3.79 -36.34 -4.80
C ASP A 281 -5.03 -35.48 -4.54
N THR A 282 -5.04 -34.21 -5.00
CA THR A 282 -6.10 -33.24 -4.74
C THR A 282 -6.92 -33.00 -6.02
N TRP A 283 -8.22 -32.87 -5.86
CA TRP A 283 -9.13 -32.41 -6.91
C TRP A 283 -9.47 -30.96 -6.70
N ARG A 284 -9.32 -30.14 -7.76
CA ARG A 284 -9.71 -28.74 -7.80
C ARG A 284 -10.99 -28.55 -8.59
N ILE A 285 -11.97 -27.91 -7.98
CA ILE A 285 -13.29 -27.68 -8.53
C ILE A 285 -13.58 -26.18 -8.45
N THR A 286 -13.79 -25.56 -9.60
CA THR A 286 -14.13 -24.15 -9.66
C THR A 286 -15.62 -23.97 -9.33
N LEU A 287 -15.92 -23.25 -8.25
CA LEU A 287 -17.26 -22.88 -7.84
C LEU A 287 -17.61 -21.53 -8.50
N GLN A 288 -18.61 -21.52 -9.37
CA GLN A 288 -19.11 -20.25 -9.92
C GLN A 288 -19.89 -19.49 -8.85
N LYS A 289 -19.83 -18.16 -8.87
CA LYS A 289 -20.45 -17.28 -7.87
C LYS A 289 -21.96 -17.53 -7.69
N ASP A 290 -22.66 -17.86 -8.78
CA ASP A 290 -24.10 -18.17 -8.80
C ASP A 290 -24.36 -19.71 -8.84
N GLY A 291 -23.32 -20.53 -8.64
CA GLY A 291 -23.43 -21.98 -8.65
C GLY A 291 -24.07 -22.53 -7.39
N ASP A 292 -24.84 -23.63 -7.54
CA ASP A 292 -25.43 -24.34 -6.41
C ASP A 292 -24.33 -25.09 -5.63
N LEU A 293 -23.83 -24.44 -4.58
CA LEU A 293 -22.84 -24.98 -3.66
C LEU A 293 -23.32 -26.32 -3.06
N SER A 294 -24.60 -26.42 -2.71
CA SER A 294 -25.18 -27.62 -2.11
C SER A 294 -25.11 -28.82 -3.07
N ARG A 295 -25.40 -28.59 -4.34
CA ARG A 295 -25.30 -29.59 -5.39
C ARG A 295 -23.84 -30.05 -5.63
N THR A 296 -22.94 -29.08 -5.69
CA THR A 296 -21.50 -29.35 -5.84
C THR A 296 -20.98 -30.21 -4.67
N MET A 297 -21.35 -29.82 -3.45
CA MET A 297 -20.98 -30.56 -2.25
C MET A 297 -21.52 -32.00 -2.27
N GLN A 298 -22.78 -32.24 -2.68
CA GLN A 298 -23.34 -33.59 -2.82
C GLN A 298 -22.57 -34.42 -3.86
N GLN A 299 -22.18 -33.86 -4.98
CA GLN A 299 -21.39 -34.54 -6.01
C GLN A 299 -20.01 -34.93 -5.48
N VAL A 300 -19.34 -34.04 -4.78
CA VAL A 300 -18.02 -34.24 -4.16
C VAL A 300 -18.12 -35.38 -3.11
N MET A 301 -19.13 -35.34 -2.23
CA MET A 301 -19.37 -36.39 -1.23
C MET A 301 -19.65 -37.76 -1.85
N ALA A 302 -20.36 -37.79 -2.97
CA ALA A 302 -20.68 -39.00 -3.69
C ALA A 302 -19.50 -39.64 -4.45
N ALA A 303 -18.45 -38.89 -4.70
CA ALA A 303 -17.28 -39.33 -5.47
C ALA A 303 -16.31 -40.21 -4.68
N GLY A 304 -16.36 -40.20 -3.34
CA GLY A 304 -15.50 -41.02 -2.50
C GLY A 304 -15.47 -40.58 -1.05
N LYS A 305 -14.68 -41.33 -0.25
CA LYS A 305 -14.46 -40.98 1.16
C LYS A 305 -13.46 -39.81 1.21
N MET A 306 -13.92 -38.64 1.63
CA MET A 306 -13.08 -37.45 1.74
C MET A 306 -12.11 -37.56 2.91
N HIS A 307 -10.86 -37.16 2.67
CA HIS A 307 -9.83 -36.95 3.68
C HIS A 307 -9.81 -35.52 4.17
N GLU A 308 -9.76 -34.57 3.22
CA GLU A 308 -9.70 -33.16 3.49
C GLU A 308 -10.48 -32.40 2.43
N MET A 309 -11.07 -31.27 2.84
CA MET A 309 -11.77 -30.36 1.96
C MET A 309 -11.52 -28.94 2.41
N ALA A 310 -11.10 -28.08 1.49
CA ALA A 310 -10.91 -26.65 1.74
C ALA A 310 -11.53 -25.83 0.61
N ILE A 311 -12.09 -24.69 0.97
CA ILE A 311 -12.47 -23.67 0.00
C ILE A 311 -11.32 -22.66 -0.04
N GLU A 312 -10.59 -22.67 -1.12
CA GLU A 312 -9.57 -21.66 -1.36
C GLU A 312 -10.24 -20.39 -1.87
N GLU A 313 -10.10 -19.33 -1.11
CA GLU A 313 -10.39 -18.00 -1.64
C GLU A 313 -9.45 -17.71 -2.81
N GLN A 314 -9.94 -17.04 -3.82
CA GLN A 314 -9.12 -16.65 -4.97
C GLN A 314 -7.88 -15.91 -4.49
N ASN A 315 -6.71 -16.29 -5.03
CA ASN A 315 -5.48 -15.57 -4.74
C ASN A 315 -5.66 -14.11 -5.17
N VAL A 316 -5.50 -13.20 -4.21
CA VAL A 316 -5.76 -11.78 -4.44
C VAL A 316 -4.81 -11.18 -5.46
N ASP A 317 -3.61 -11.73 -5.59
CA ASP A 317 -2.65 -11.32 -6.64
C ASP A 317 -3.17 -11.67 -8.04
N GLU A 318 -3.82 -12.83 -8.20
CA GLU A 318 -4.49 -13.23 -9.45
C GLU A 318 -5.69 -12.34 -9.75
N LEU A 319 -6.46 -11.99 -8.72
CA LEU A 319 -7.60 -11.08 -8.81
C LEU A 319 -7.15 -9.69 -9.24
N ILE A 320 -6.07 -9.17 -8.68
CA ILE A 320 -5.47 -7.89 -9.10
C ILE A 320 -4.89 -7.96 -10.51
N ALA A 321 -4.19 -9.05 -10.85
CA ALA A 321 -3.69 -9.24 -12.19
C ALA A 321 -4.82 -9.32 -13.23
N ARG A 322 -5.96 -9.89 -12.86
CA ARG A 322 -7.18 -9.89 -13.67
C ARG A 322 -7.80 -8.50 -13.78
N MET A 323 -7.95 -7.82 -12.65
CA MET A 323 -8.43 -6.44 -12.61
C MET A 323 -7.60 -5.54 -13.53
N TYR A 324 -6.28 -5.65 -13.50
CA TYR A 324 -5.40 -4.89 -14.39
C TYR A 324 -5.60 -5.25 -15.85
N ARG A 325 -5.80 -6.54 -16.17
CA ARG A 325 -6.10 -6.97 -17.55
C ARG A 325 -7.43 -6.45 -18.07
N GLU A 326 -8.49 -6.49 -17.24
CA GLU A 326 -9.83 -6.00 -17.60
C GLU A 326 -9.87 -4.47 -17.72
N MET A 327 -9.06 -3.77 -16.94
CA MET A 327 -8.92 -2.30 -17.03
C MET A 327 -7.94 -1.86 -18.11
N ALA A 328 -7.40 -2.80 -18.93
CA ALA A 328 -6.39 -2.56 -19.96
C ALA A 328 -5.11 -1.87 -19.42
N LEU A 329 -4.65 -2.31 -18.24
CA LEU A 329 -3.47 -1.80 -17.53
C LEU A 329 -2.24 -2.66 -17.76
#